data_d22ce2afad0f6765f42fd2ba5df52469
#
_entry.id   d22ce2afad0f6765f42fd2ba5df52469
#
_cell.length_a   1.000
_cell.length_b   1.000
_cell.length_c   1.000
_cell.angle_alpha   90.00
_cell.angle_beta   90.00
_cell.angle_gamma   90.00
#
_symmetry.space_group_name_H-M   'P 1'
#
loop_
_entity.id
_entity.type
_entity.pdbx_description
1 polymer ?
#
loop_
_entity_poly.entity_id
_entity_poly.type
_entity_poly.pdbx_seq_one_letter_code
_entity_poly.pdbx_strand_id
1 'polypeptide(L)'
;MTFDGEEDDEISLAALSAIRELLSPYDCYIDSAVGSSQADSLASEMGIILAVAAVIIVLVLLLTSRSYAEIPVLLLTFIAAAVLNLGTNFIFGEISFVSNSVTVVLQLALAIDYAIIMLHRFLEEREHAGDREACIAAVSASIPSISASSLTTISGLAAMMFMQFRIGFDMGIVLIKAILFSMLSVFTLMPGLLMLFSKAMARTQHRSFIPRIDRWGRFALRLRYVGVPLFVVAIAVGFLLSNQCPYVYGYSQIETARQNETQIAEEKVNETFGTQNVMALIVPKGDYASEKALLDRLETYDQVDYAMGLSNVEVMDGYMLTDSLTPRQFAEATDLDYELVCLVYAAYAAEGEEYGRIVGGIDDYTVPLMDMFFFAYDKVEEGYVDLDEEDQADLDDLYDQLSDAQAQLLGEHYTRMLISLDLPEEGEETFAFLQTIHREAERYYDADSVYLVGDSTSDYDLSVSFARDNIMISVLSVAFVILVLLFTFQSVGLPILLILVIQGSIWINFSFPGVTREPIFFLSYLIVTSIQMGANIDYAIVISSW
;
A
#
# COMPACT_ATOMS: atom_id res chain seq x y z
N MET A 1 0.46 9.21 -24.37
CA MET A 1 -0.53 10.30 -24.24
C MET A 1 -0.39 10.86 -22.85
N THR A 2 -0.21 12.14 -22.67
CA THR A 2 -0.08 12.81 -21.38
C THR A 2 -1.35 13.62 -21.10
N PHE A 3 -1.70 13.76 -19.82
CA PHE A 3 -2.85 14.56 -19.38
C PHE A 3 -2.34 15.73 -18.55
N ASP A 4 -2.96 16.90 -18.67
CA ASP A 4 -2.59 18.12 -17.94
C ASP A 4 -3.12 18.13 -16.48
N GLY A 5 -3.92 17.14 -16.08
CA GLY A 5 -4.53 17.00 -14.76
C GLY A 5 -3.95 15.85 -13.94
N GLU A 6 -4.29 15.80 -12.66
CA GLU A 6 -3.98 14.67 -11.79
C GLU A 6 -4.77 13.41 -12.20
N GLU A 7 -4.31 12.25 -11.77
CA GLU A 7 -4.88 10.94 -12.16
C GLU A 7 -6.38 10.79 -11.80
N ASP A 8 -6.82 11.44 -10.74
CA ASP A 8 -8.19 11.39 -10.22
C ASP A 8 -9.05 12.61 -10.60
N ASP A 9 -8.53 13.55 -11.39
CA ASP A 9 -9.28 14.74 -11.81
C ASP A 9 -10.44 14.38 -12.73
N GLU A 10 -11.57 15.08 -12.56
CA GLU A 10 -12.76 14.92 -13.42
C GLU A 10 -12.44 15.11 -14.91
N ILE A 11 -11.48 15.99 -15.24
CA ILE A 11 -11.07 16.27 -16.62
C ILE A 11 -10.31 15.09 -17.18
N SER A 12 -9.35 14.53 -16.44
CA SER A 12 -8.54 13.35 -16.83
C SER A 12 -9.43 12.12 -17.01
N LEU A 13 -10.35 11.88 -16.08
CA LEU A 13 -11.31 10.79 -16.13
C LEU A 13 -12.28 10.92 -17.32
N ALA A 14 -12.75 12.14 -17.61
CA ALA A 14 -13.62 12.40 -18.77
C ALA A 14 -12.87 12.19 -20.09
N ALA A 15 -11.60 12.61 -20.16
CA ALA A 15 -10.75 12.41 -21.33
C ALA A 15 -10.48 10.92 -21.57
N LEU A 16 -10.15 10.14 -20.53
CA LEU A 16 -9.97 8.69 -20.64
C LEU A 16 -11.27 8.00 -21.10
N SER A 17 -12.40 8.42 -20.58
CA SER A 17 -13.71 7.90 -20.99
C SER A 17 -14.00 8.18 -22.47
N ALA A 18 -13.70 9.39 -22.95
CA ALA A 18 -13.83 9.75 -24.37
C ALA A 18 -12.88 8.94 -25.27
N ILE A 19 -11.66 8.70 -24.83
CA ILE A 19 -10.68 7.85 -25.53
C ILE A 19 -11.21 6.41 -25.65
N ARG A 20 -11.72 5.84 -24.54
CA ARG A 20 -12.32 4.49 -24.54
C ARG A 20 -13.53 4.40 -25.50
N GLU A 21 -14.37 5.44 -25.54
CA GLU A 21 -15.51 5.48 -26.47
C GLU A 21 -15.04 5.54 -27.94
N LEU A 22 -14.05 6.38 -28.25
CA LEU A 22 -13.47 6.49 -29.58
C LEU A 22 -12.80 5.19 -30.05
N LEU A 23 -12.15 4.47 -29.15
CA LEU A 23 -11.43 3.24 -29.45
C LEU A 23 -12.31 1.99 -29.34
N SER A 24 -13.56 2.11 -28.86
CA SER A 24 -14.49 0.99 -28.70
C SER A 24 -14.75 0.13 -29.95
N PRO A 25 -14.65 0.66 -31.21
CA PRO A 25 -14.78 -0.17 -32.40
C PRO A 25 -13.53 -1.02 -32.72
N TYR A 26 -12.41 -0.79 -32.03
CA TYR A 26 -11.14 -1.45 -32.23
C TYR A 26 -10.89 -2.45 -31.10
N ASP A 27 -10.19 -3.54 -31.40
CA ASP A 27 -9.70 -4.49 -30.40
C ASP A 27 -8.38 -3.94 -29.84
N CYS A 28 -8.48 -3.13 -28.81
CA CYS A 28 -7.33 -2.46 -28.17
C CYS A 28 -7.39 -2.53 -26.65
N TYR A 29 -6.23 -2.49 -26.04
CA TYR A 29 -6.04 -2.48 -24.60
C TYR A 29 -5.42 -1.13 -24.21
N ILE A 30 -5.97 -0.49 -23.18
CA ILE A 30 -5.50 0.80 -22.69
C ILE A 30 -4.99 0.58 -21.26
N ASP A 31 -3.69 0.74 -21.11
CA ASP A 31 -3.03 0.83 -19.82
C ASP A 31 -2.84 2.31 -19.46
N SER A 32 -3.31 2.71 -18.28
CA SER A 32 -3.29 4.11 -17.85
C SER A 32 -3.36 4.21 -16.33
N ALA A 33 -2.53 5.07 -15.76
CA ALA A 33 -2.63 5.46 -14.34
C ALA A 33 -3.94 6.20 -14.05
N VAL A 34 -4.47 6.98 -15.03
CA VAL A 34 -5.73 7.71 -14.90
C VAL A 34 -6.90 6.73 -14.73
N GLY A 35 -7.65 6.89 -13.64
CA GLY A 35 -8.84 6.09 -13.35
C GLY A 35 -8.53 4.64 -12.96
N SER A 36 -7.30 4.27 -12.75
CA SER A 36 -6.88 2.97 -12.22
C SER A 36 -6.94 2.93 -10.68
N SER A 37 -7.98 3.56 -10.09
CA SER A 37 -8.13 3.61 -8.65
C SER A 37 -8.24 2.20 -8.06
N GLN A 38 -7.18 1.74 -7.43
CA GLN A 38 -7.17 0.48 -6.66
C GLN A 38 -8.21 0.53 -5.53
N ALA A 39 -8.50 1.73 -5.01
CA ALA A 39 -9.54 1.94 -4.02
C ALA A 39 -10.93 1.55 -4.57
N ASP A 40 -11.24 1.88 -5.81
CA ASP A 40 -12.52 1.55 -6.46
C ASP A 40 -12.62 0.05 -6.78
N SER A 41 -11.52 -0.56 -7.22
CA SER A 41 -11.44 -2.00 -7.44
C SER A 41 -11.68 -2.76 -6.14
N LEU A 42 -11.00 -2.40 -5.06
CA LEU A 42 -11.21 -2.97 -3.73
C LEU A 42 -12.61 -2.67 -3.18
N ALA A 43 -13.16 -1.46 -3.38
CA ALA A 43 -14.50 -1.12 -2.95
C ALA A 43 -15.58 -1.97 -3.65
N SER A 44 -15.40 -2.28 -4.93
CA SER A 44 -16.30 -3.16 -5.68
C SER A 44 -16.29 -4.60 -5.18
N GLU A 45 -15.12 -5.13 -4.84
CA GLU A 45 -14.94 -6.47 -4.29
C GLU A 45 -15.45 -6.58 -2.85
N MET A 46 -15.34 -5.49 -2.05
CA MET A 46 -15.77 -5.48 -0.65
C MET A 46 -17.25 -5.85 -0.47
N GLY A 47 -18.12 -5.49 -1.41
CA GLY A 47 -19.53 -5.89 -1.39
C GLY A 47 -19.70 -7.42 -1.42
N ILE A 48 -18.92 -8.10 -2.24
CA ILE A 48 -18.93 -9.55 -2.38
C ILE A 48 -18.33 -10.21 -1.13
N ILE A 49 -17.19 -9.70 -0.65
CA ILE A 49 -16.51 -10.20 0.55
C ILE A 49 -17.42 -10.09 1.78
N LEU A 50 -18.09 -8.95 1.97
CA LEU A 50 -19.05 -8.74 3.06
C LEU A 50 -20.25 -9.69 2.95
N ALA A 51 -20.79 -9.92 1.76
CA ALA A 51 -21.87 -10.85 1.55
C ALA A 51 -21.46 -12.29 1.88
N VAL A 52 -20.29 -12.73 1.43
CA VAL A 52 -19.72 -14.05 1.75
C VAL A 52 -19.47 -14.17 3.26
N ALA A 53 -18.86 -13.17 3.88
CA ALA A 53 -18.62 -13.15 5.33
C ALA A 53 -19.95 -13.23 6.11
N ALA A 54 -20.99 -12.48 5.71
CA ALA A 54 -22.31 -12.53 6.33
C ALA A 54 -22.95 -13.93 6.22
N VAL A 55 -22.84 -14.57 5.05
CA VAL A 55 -23.36 -15.95 4.85
C VAL A 55 -22.61 -16.93 5.74
N ILE A 56 -21.29 -16.85 5.82
CA ILE A 56 -20.47 -17.71 6.70
C ILE A 56 -20.86 -17.50 8.16
N ILE A 57 -21.01 -16.26 8.61
CA ILE A 57 -21.43 -15.91 9.97
C ILE A 57 -22.78 -16.51 10.29
N VAL A 58 -23.78 -16.31 9.43
CA VAL A 58 -25.13 -16.88 9.62
C VAL A 58 -25.07 -18.40 9.68
N LEU A 59 -24.28 -19.05 8.84
CA LEU A 59 -24.10 -20.50 8.85
C LEU A 59 -23.45 -20.98 10.15
N VAL A 60 -22.39 -20.32 10.62
CA VAL A 60 -21.74 -20.62 11.90
C VAL A 60 -22.71 -20.44 13.06
N LEU A 61 -23.47 -19.34 13.09
CA LEU A 61 -24.48 -19.10 14.11
C LEU A 61 -25.59 -20.14 14.08
N LEU A 62 -26.06 -20.59 12.91
CA LEU A 62 -27.03 -21.68 12.77
C LEU A 62 -26.52 -22.99 13.37
N LEU A 63 -25.24 -23.30 13.18
CA LEU A 63 -24.64 -24.53 13.69
C LEU A 63 -24.36 -24.49 15.20
N THR A 64 -24.02 -23.31 15.73
CA THR A 64 -23.61 -23.13 17.15
C THR A 64 -24.75 -22.77 18.08
N SER A 65 -25.81 -22.10 17.57
CA SER A 65 -26.97 -21.70 18.39
C SER A 65 -27.80 -22.89 18.85
N ARG A 66 -28.53 -22.69 19.95
CA ARG A 66 -29.51 -23.63 20.48
C ARG A 66 -30.95 -23.22 20.17
N SER A 67 -31.14 -22.03 19.64
CA SER A 67 -32.44 -21.50 19.25
C SER A 67 -32.31 -20.61 18.02
N TYR A 68 -33.20 -20.73 17.06
CA TYR A 68 -33.20 -19.87 15.86
C TYR A 68 -33.40 -18.38 16.20
N ALA A 69 -34.04 -18.05 17.33
CA ALA A 69 -34.23 -16.66 17.75
C ALA A 69 -32.95 -16.01 18.35
N GLU A 70 -31.89 -16.79 18.62
CA GLU A 70 -30.57 -16.25 19.01
C GLU A 70 -29.89 -15.50 17.86
N ILE A 71 -30.08 -15.99 16.64
CA ILE A 71 -29.42 -15.44 15.44
C ILE A 71 -29.77 -13.97 15.21
N PRO A 72 -31.06 -13.53 15.16
CA PRO A 72 -31.38 -12.12 15.00
C PRO A 72 -30.88 -11.26 16.16
N VAL A 73 -30.81 -11.76 17.39
CA VAL A 73 -30.22 -11.02 18.52
C VAL A 73 -28.76 -10.70 18.28
N LEU A 74 -27.98 -11.72 17.86
CA LEU A 74 -26.57 -11.58 17.56
C LEU A 74 -26.34 -10.67 16.37
N LEU A 75 -27.08 -10.89 15.25
CA LEU A 75 -26.94 -10.06 14.04
C LEU A 75 -27.29 -8.60 14.30
N LEU A 76 -28.37 -8.30 15.02
CA LEU A 76 -28.74 -6.91 15.34
C LEU A 76 -27.68 -6.23 16.22
N THR A 77 -27.06 -6.98 17.14
CA THR A 77 -25.95 -6.45 17.96
C THR A 77 -24.73 -6.12 17.10
N PHE A 78 -24.38 -7.00 16.13
CA PHE A 78 -23.25 -6.77 15.22
C PHE A 78 -23.51 -5.61 14.25
N ILE A 79 -24.69 -5.54 13.66
CA ILE A 79 -25.08 -4.43 12.76
C ILE A 79 -25.00 -3.10 13.52
N ALA A 80 -25.51 -3.03 14.74
CA ALA A 80 -25.44 -1.83 15.54
C ALA A 80 -23.98 -1.42 15.84
N ALA A 81 -23.12 -2.37 16.20
CA ALA A 81 -21.70 -2.11 16.42
C ALA A 81 -21.01 -1.59 15.15
N ALA A 82 -21.29 -2.22 13.98
CA ALA A 82 -20.73 -1.82 12.70
C ALA A 82 -21.19 -0.41 12.28
N VAL A 83 -22.48 -0.10 12.42
CA VAL A 83 -23.03 1.22 12.11
C VAL A 83 -22.42 2.30 13.02
N LEU A 84 -22.25 2.03 14.31
CA LEU A 84 -21.58 2.95 15.22
C LEU A 84 -20.11 3.18 14.83
N ASN A 85 -19.43 2.13 14.43
CA ASN A 85 -18.04 2.25 14.01
C ASN A 85 -17.91 3.05 12.71
N LEU A 86 -18.63 2.69 11.66
CA LEU A 86 -18.61 3.41 10.38
C LEU A 86 -19.08 4.85 10.53
N GLY A 87 -20.20 5.05 11.26
CA GLY A 87 -20.78 6.37 11.47
C GLY A 87 -19.90 7.35 12.27
N THR A 88 -18.86 6.85 12.93
CA THR A 88 -17.91 7.68 13.70
C THR A 88 -16.53 7.80 13.05
N ASN A 89 -16.34 7.29 11.84
CA ASN A 89 -15.07 7.39 11.12
C ASN A 89 -14.68 8.84 10.81
N PHE A 90 -15.66 9.73 10.60
CA PHE A 90 -15.44 11.16 10.36
C PHE A 90 -14.62 11.86 11.47
N ILE A 91 -14.54 11.29 12.69
CA ILE A 91 -13.76 11.85 13.81
C ILE A 91 -12.27 11.87 13.48
N PHE A 92 -11.79 10.97 12.64
CA PHE A 92 -10.38 10.84 12.28
C PHE A 92 -10.00 11.63 11.01
N GLY A 93 -10.97 12.30 10.36
CA GLY A 93 -10.77 12.97 9.08
C GLY A 93 -10.64 11.96 7.94
N GLU A 94 -9.46 11.85 7.37
CA GLU A 94 -9.16 10.89 6.31
C GLU A 94 -8.74 9.54 6.89
N ILE A 95 -9.28 8.47 6.35
CA ILE A 95 -8.96 7.09 6.71
C ILE A 95 -8.56 6.34 5.45
N SER A 96 -7.47 5.59 5.51
CA SER A 96 -7.05 4.73 4.40
C SER A 96 -8.19 3.80 3.96
N PHE A 97 -8.36 3.65 2.65
CA PHE A 97 -9.35 2.73 2.07
C PHE A 97 -9.12 1.28 2.55
N VAL A 98 -7.88 0.87 2.76
CA VAL A 98 -7.53 -0.44 3.30
C VAL A 98 -8.06 -0.59 4.73
N SER A 99 -7.82 0.42 5.59
CA SER A 99 -8.32 0.43 6.98
C SER A 99 -9.83 0.36 7.04
N ASN A 100 -10.52 1.10 6.20
CA ASN A 100 -11.98 1.11 6.14
C ASN A 100 -12.54 -0.26 5.70
N SER A 101 -11.97 -0.84 4.66
CA SER A 101 -12.40 -2.10 4.07
C SER A 101 -12.20 -3.29 5.02
N VAL A 102 -11.00 -3.41 5.58
CA VAL A 102 -10.63 -4.52 6.46
C VAL A 102 -11.37 -4.45 7.80
N THR A 103 -11.60 -3.24 8.32
CA THR A 103 -12.19 -3.05 9.66
C THR A 103 -13.57 -3.67 9.79
N VAL A 104 -14.43 -3.54 8.79
CA VAL A 104 -15.81 -4.06 8.86
C VAL A 104 -15.82 -5.58 8.97
N VAL A 105 -15.01 -6.26 8.16
CA VAL A 105 -14.90 -7.73 8.18
C VAL A 105 -14.33 -8.22 9.50
N LEU A 106 -13.25 -7.60 9.96
CA LEU A 106 -12.61 -7.96 11.22
C LEU A 106 -13.49 -7.65 12.44
N GLN A 107 -14.20 -6.53 12.43
CA GLN A 107 -15.14 -6.21 13.50
C GLN A 107 -16.23 -7.26 13.63
N LEU A 108 -16.81 -7.71 12.51
CA LEU A 108 -17.80 -8.78 12.52
C LEU A 108 -17.23 -10.06 13.12
N ALA A 109 -16.03 -10.46 12.72
CA ALA A 109 -15.36 -11.66 13.24
C ALA A 109 -15.09 -11.59 14.75
N LEU A 110 -14.57 -10.47 15.24
CA LEU A 110 -14.21 -10.28 16.66
C LEU A 110 -15.44 -10.06 17.56
N ALA A 111 -16.49 -9.39 17.06
CA ALA A 111 -17.68 -9.12 17.84
C ALA A 111 -18.48 -10.39 18.19
N ILE A 112 -18.38 -11.43 17.36
CA ILE A 112 -19.08 -12.70 17.57
C ILE A 112 -18.69 -13.33 18.90
N ASP A 113 -17.42 -13.39 19.22
CA ASP A 113 -16.91 -14.06 20.42
C ASP A 113 -17.46 -13.43 21.68
N TYR A 114 -17.48 -12.09 21.76
CA TYR A 114 -18.03 -11.38 22.92
C TYR A 114 -19.53 -11.61 23.11
N ALA A 115 -20.27 -11.60 22.02
CA ALA A 115 -21.71 -11.81 22.06
C ALA A 115 -22.07 -13.26 22.40
N ILE A 116 -21.32 -14.24 21.91
CA ILE A 116 -21.52 -15.66 22.25
C ILE A 116 -21.24 -15.93 23.73
N ILE A 117 -20.19 -15.35 24.31
CA ILE A 117 -19.87 -15.50 25.74
C ILE A 117 -21.07 -15.01 26.58
N MET A 118 -21.59 -13.82 26.26
CA MET A 118 -22.72 -13.26 26.98
C MET A 118 -24.00 -14.07 26.80
N LEU A 119 -24.27 -14.53 25.57
CA LEU A 119 -25.43 -15.38 25.26
C LEU A 119 -25.39 -16.68 26.07
N HIS A 120 -24.26 -17.37 26.08
CA HIS A 120 -24.12 -18.62 26.83
C HIS A 120 -24.32 -18.41 28.33
N ARG A 121 -23.77 -17.35 28.90
CA ARG A 121 -24.02 -17.01 30.29
C ARG A 121 -25.50 -16.73 30.59
N PHE A 122 -26.17 -16.00 29.69
CA PHE A 122 -27.60 -15.75 29.83
C PHE A 122 -28.42 -17.06 29.78
N LEU A 123 -28.09 -17.99 28.89
CA LEU A 123 -28.77 -19.29 28.81
C LEU A 123 -28.54 -20.16 30.05
N GLU A 124 -27.31 -20.18 30.62
CA GLU A 124 -26.97 -20.89 31.84
C GLU A 124 -27.75 -20.33 33.04
N GLU A 125 -27.73 -19.01 33.24
CA GLU A 125 -28.43 -18.36 34.38
C GLU A 125 -29.96 -18.50 34.26
N ARG A 126 -30.48 -18.55 33.04
CA ARG A 126 -31.90 -18.74 32.76
C ARG A 126 -32.44 -20.12 33.17
N GLU A 127 -31.59 -21.12 33.28
CA GLU A 127 -31.99 -22.45 33.78
C GLU A 127 -32.37 -22.38 35.31
N HIS A 128 -31.88 -21.35 36.03
CA HIS A 128 -32.00 -21.25 37.48
C HIS A 128 -32.78 -20.01 37.95
N ALA A 129 -32.99 -19.01 37.09
CA ALA A 129 -33.60 -17.72 37.43
C ALA A 129 -34.58 -17.26 36.35
N GLY A 130 -35.40 -16.24 36.68
CA GLY A 130 -36.25 -15.58 35.69
C GLY A 130 -35.45 -14.77 34.67
N ASP A 131 -36.03 -14.52 33.48
CA ASP A 131 -35.34 -13.88 32.34
C ASP A 131 -34.61 -12.59 32.73
N ARG A 132 -35.21 -11.74 33.63
CA ARG A 132 -34.60 -10.48 34.05
C ARG A 132 -33.40 -10.70 34.98
N GLU A 133 -33.54 -11.60 35.94
CA GLU A 133 -32.48 -11.90 36.91
C GLU A 133 -31.32 -12.62 36.22
N ALA A 134 -31.64 -13.54 35.32
CA ALA A 134 -30.66 -14.23 34.45
C ALA A 134 -29.88 -13.24 33.58
N CYS A 135 -30.55 -12.23 33.03
CA CYS A 135 -29.90 -11.19 32.21
C CYS A 135 -28.92 -10.33 33.05
N ILE A 136 -29.34 -9.92 34.27
CA ILE A 136 -28.48 -9.14 35.18
C ILE A 136 -27.25 -9.96 35.61
N ALA A 137 -27.45 -11.22 35.96
CA ALA A 137 -26.37 -12.14 36.36
C ALA A 137 -25.40 -12.37 35.20
N ALA A 138 -25.94 -12.62 33.98
CA ALA A 138 -25.15 -12.82 32.77
C ALA A 138 -24.28 -11.61 32.42
N VAL A 139 -24.83 -10.39 32.46
CA VAL A 139 -24.05 -9.16 32.22
C VAL A 139 -22.95 -9.03 33.27
N SER A 140 -23.28 -9.17 34.55
CA SER A 140 -22.32 -9.04 35.66
C SER A 140 -21.17 -10.06 35.56
N ALA A 141 -21.47 -11.30 35.17
CA ALA A 141 -20.47 -12.37 35.05
C ALA A 141 -19.64 -12.25 33.76
N SER A 142 -20.23 -11.68 32.67
CA SER A 142 -19.56 -11.57 31.38
C SER A 142 -18.61 -10.38 31.28
N ILE A 143 -18.87 -9.27 31.98
CA ILE A 143 -18.04 -8.05 31.92
C ILE A 143 -16.55 -8.33 32.18
N PRO A 144 -16.15 -9.04 33.26
CA PRO A 144 -14.72 -9.29 33.51
C PRO A 144 -14.07 -10.12 32.41
N SER A 145 -14.74 -11.17 31.92
CA SER A 145 -14.20 -12.07 30.88
C SER A 145 -14.06 -11.36 29.55
N ILE A 146 -15.11 -10.66 29.09
CA ILE A 146 -15.12 -9.93 27.82
C ILE A 146 -14.13 -8.75 27.89
N SER A 147 -14.04 -8.04 29.03
CA SER A 147 -13.09 -6.92 29.17
C SER A 147 -11.64 -7.40 29.17
N ALA A 148 -11.33 -8.52 29.81
CA ALA A 148 -9.98 -9.09 29.78
C ALA A 148 -9.59 -9.52 28.36
N SER A 149 -10.50 -10.20 27.66
CA SER A 149 -10.37 -10.63 26.29
C SER A 149 -10.16 -9.46 25.32
N SER A 150 -11.06 -8.48 25.35
CA SER A 150 -10.93 -7.30 24.49
C SER A 150 -9.67 -6.48 24.76
N LEU A 151 -9.21 -6.41 26.02
CA LEU A 151 -7.97 -5.72 26.36
C LEU A 151 -6.74 -6.39 25.75
N THR A 152 -6.70 -7.72 25.66
CA THR A 152 -5.62 -8.45 24.98
C THR A 152 -5.62 -8.18 23.47
N THR A 153 -6.81 -8.17 22.85
CA THR A 153 -6.94 -7.85 21.42
C THR A 153 -6.57 -6.39 21.13
N ILE A 154 -7.05 -5.46 21.95
CA ILE A 154 -6.66 -4.04 21.88
C ILE A 154 -5.14 -3.88 22.04
N SER A 155 -4.51 -4.64 22.94
CA SER A 155 -3.05 -4.60 23.13
C SER A 155 -2.26 -5.03 21.90
N GLY A 156 -2.71 -6.09 21.20
CA GLY A 156 -2.12 -6.53 19.94
C GLY A 156 -2.24 -5.47 18.84
N LEU A 157 -3.43 -4.87 18.72
CA LEU A 157 -3.68 -3.82 17.73
C LEU A 157 -2.96 -2.50 18.08
N ALA A 158 -2.81 -2.18 19.36
CA ALA A 158 -2.07 -0.99 19.78
C ALA A 158 -0.59 -1.06 19.39
N ALA A 159 -0.01 -2.25 19.29
CA ALA A 159 1.35 -2.40 18.81
C ALA A 159 1.52 -1.94 17.34
N MET A 160 0.48 -2.11 16.50
CA MET A 160 0.50 -1.64 15.11
C MET A 160 0.58 -0.11 15.01
N MET A 161 0.08 0.63 16.01
CA MET A 161 0.14 2.09 16.00
C MET A 161 1.57 2.66 16.09
N PHE A 162 2.56 1.82 16.39
CA PHE A 162 3.97 2.18 16.47
C PHE A 162 4.72 1.91 15.15
N MET A 163 4.03 1.49 14.09
CA MET A 163 4.62 1.38 12.75
C MET A 163 5.13 2.73 12.26
N GLN A 164 6.19 2.70 11.46
CA GLN A 164 6.67 3.89 10.75
C GLN A 164 5.65 4.35 9.70
N PHE A 165 4.93 3.41 9.10
CA PHE A 165 3.85 3.70 8.16
C PHE A 165 2.60 4.21 8.87
N ARG A 166 2.10 5.34 8.41
CA ARG A 166 0.85 5.95 8.90
C ARG A 166 -0.35 5.00 8.83
N ILE A 167 -0.36 4.10 7.84
CA ILE A 167 -1.44 3.11 7.68
C ILE A 167 -1.54 2.17 8.89
N GLY A 168 -0.43 1.83 9.55
CA GLY A 168 -0.45 1.01 10.78
C GLY A 168 -1.13 1.73 11.95
N PHE A 169 -0.87 3.02 12.11
CA PHE A 169 -1.54 3.85 13.12
C PHE A 169 -3.04 3.96 12.82
N ASP A 170 -3.39 4.24 11.56
CA ASP A 170 -4.77 4.37 11.10
C ASP A 170 -5.57 3.08 11.32
N MET A 171 -5.05 1.95 10.87
CA MET A 171 -5.66 0.64 11.10
C MET A 171 -5.78 0.30 12.59
N GLY A 172 -4.72 0.52 13.36
CA GLY A 172 -4.70 0.25 14.80
C GLY A 172 -5.83 0.98 15.52
N ILE A 173 -5.96 2.29 15.30
CA ILE A 173 -6.96 3.11 15.99
C ILE A 173 -8.39 2.80 15.56
N VAL A 174 -8.63 2.56 14.24
CA VAL A 174 -9.97 2.24 13.72
C VAL A 174 -10.43 0.87 14.22
N LEU A 175 -9.54 -0.14 14.27
CA LEU A 175 -9.85 -1.46 14.79
C LEU A 175 -10.05 -1.45 16.32
N ILE A 176 -9.27 -0.70 17.09
CA ILE A 176 -9.48 -0.51 18.54
C ILE A 176 -10.86 0.11 18.79
N LYS A 177 -11.22 1.15 18.04
CA LYS A 177 -12.54 1.76 18.10
C LYS A 177 -13.65 0.76 17.77
N ALA A 178 -13.46 -0.08 16.75
CA ALA A 178 -14.39 -1.14 16.38
C ALA A 178 -14.65 -2.14 17.51
N ILE A 179 -13.60 -2.55 18.22
CA ILE A 179 -13.71 -3.43 19.40
C ILE A 179 -14.47 -2.74 20.54
N LEU A 180 -14.16 -1.48 20.82
CA LEU A 180 -14.85 -0.71 21.87
C LEU A 180 -16.35 -0.56 21.56
N PHE A 181 -16.74 -0.28 20.33
CA PHE A 181 -18.15 -0.23 19.94
C PHE A 181 -18.82 -1.62 19.96
N SER A 182 -18.09 -2.68 19.65
CA SER A 182 -18.59 -4.05 19.77
C SER A 182 -18.87 -4.39 21.24
N MET A 183 -17.95 -4.09 22.15
CA MET A 183 -18.17 -4.24 23.61
C MET A 183 -19.35 -3.40 24.10
N LEU A 184 -19.41 -2.13 23.71
CA LEU A 184 -20.50 -1.24 24.09
C LEU A 184 -21.86 -1.81 23.65
N SER A 185 -21.96 -2.29 22.42
CA SER A 185 -23.18 -2.91 21.87
C SER A 185 -23.56 -4.19 22.63
N VAL A 186 -22.58 -5.02 22.96
CA VAL A 186 -22.81 -6.26 23.73
C VAL A 186 -23.27 -5.94 25.15
N PHE A 187 -22.70 -4.94 25.83
CA PHE A 187 -23.09 -4.64 27.21
C PHE A 187 -24.36 -3.80 27.34
N THR A 188 -24.74 -3.03 26.31
CA THR A 188 -25.89 -2.11 26.41
C THR A 188 -27.09 -2.58 25.58
N LEU A 189 -26.90 -2.89 24.32
CA LEU A 189 -27.98 -3.26 23.41
C LEU A 189 -28.39 -4.72 23.56
N MET A 190 -27.43 -5.63 23.62
CA MET A 190 -27.70 -7.07 23.63
C MET A 190 -28.57 -7.52 24.81
N PRO A 191 -28.41 -7.02 26.06
CA PRO A 191 -29.31 -7.37 27.17
C PRO A 191 -30.78 -7.03 26.87
N GLY A 192 -31.05 -5.86 26.28
CA GLY A 192 -32.37 -5.47 25.84
C GLY A 192 -32.95 -6.41 24.76
N LEU A 193 -32.13 -6.80 23.79
CA LEU A 193 -32.52 -7.74 22.75
C LEU A 193 -32.79 -9.15 23.33
N LEU A 194 -31.94 -9.63 24.25
CA LEU A 194 -32.16 -10.91 24.93
C LEU A 194 -33.49 -10.96 25.67
N MET A 195 -33.84 -9.88 26.39
CA MET A 195 -35.12 -9.75 27.06
C MET A 195 -36.30 -9.71 26.05
N LEU A 196 -36.17 -8.98 24.97
CA LEU A 196 -37.21 -8.85 23.93
C LEU A 196 -37.48 -10.20 23.24
N PHE A 197 -36.42 -10.94 22.91
CA PHE A 197 -36.50 -12.19 22.19
C PHE A 197 -36.57 -13.43 23.11
N SER A 198 -36.58 -13.27 24.44
CA SER A 198 -36.55 -14.37 25.41
C SER A 198 -37.64 -15.41 25.18
N LYS A 199 -38.89 -14.95 24.94
CA LYS A 199 -40.04 -15.83 24.66
C LYS A 199 -39.90 -16.56 23.31
N ALA A 200 -39.35 -15.89 22.31
CA ALA A 200 -39.09 -16.49 20.99
C ALA A 200 -37.98 -17.54 21.10
N MET A 201 -36.93 -17.26 21.84
CA MET A 201 -35.84 -18.19 22.09
C MET A 201 -36.35 -19.49 22.76
N ALA A 202 -37.26 -19.36 23.73
CA ALA A 202 -37.86 -20.53 24.37
C ALA A 202 -38.74 -21.38 23.42
N ARG A 203 -39.40 -20.74 22.44
CA ARG A 203 -40.28 -21.43 21.47
C ARG A 203 -39.54 -22.07 20.31
N THR A 204 -38.38 -21.52 19.94
CA THR A 204 -37.60 -21.94 18.77
C THR A 204 -36.37 -22.79 19.13
N GLN A 205 -36.36 -23.36 20.34
CA GLN A 205 -35.26 -24.24 20.77
C GLN A 205 -35.20 -25.49 19.88
N HIS A 206 -33.98 -25.84 19.52
CA HIS A 206 -33.70 -27.06 18.76
C HIS A 206 -32.51 -27.80 19.40
N ARG A 207 -32.35 -29.06 19.03
CA ARG A 207 -31.22 -29.88 19.49
C ARG A 207 -29.92 -29.30 18.91
N SER A 208 -28.89 -29.14 19.74
CA SER A 208 -27.56 -28.70 19.27
C SER A 208 -27.07 -29.62 18.15
N PHE A 209 -26.63 -28.99 17.04
CA PHE A 209 -26.01 -29.70 15.92
C PHE A 209 -24.61 -30.20 16.26
N ILE A 210 -23.95 -29.57 17.25
CA ILE A 210 -22.62 -29.96 17.71
C ILE A 210 -22.75 -31.05 18.78
N PRO A 211 -22.32 -32.30 18.52
CA PRO A 211 -22.38 -33.37 19.49
C PRO A 211 -21.36 -33.15 20.62
N ARG A 212 -21.66 -33.66 21.82
CA ARG A 212 -20.66 -33.69 22.91
C ARG A 212 -19.53 -34.66 22.54
N ILE A 213 -18.30 -34.13 22.44
CA ILE A 213 -17.14 -34.88 21.95
C ILE A 213 -16.25 -35.31 23.14
N ASP A 214 -16.81 -35.96 24.13
CA ASP A 214 -16.08 -36.47 25.31
C ASP A 214 -14.94 -37.44 24.96
N ARG A 215 -15.08 -38.14 23.82
CA ARG A 215 -14.03 -39.01 23.32
C ARG A 215 -12.78 -38.26 22.87
N TRP A 216 -12.96 -37.07 22.31
CA TRP A 216 -11.84 -36.21 21.86
C TRP A 216 -11.00 -35.70 23.03
N GLY A 217 -11.63 -35.23 24.10
CA GLY A 217 -10.92 -34.80 25.31
C GLY A 217 -10.06 -35.93 25.91
N ARG A 218 -10.62 -37.17 25.99
CA ARG A 218 -9.85 -38.33 26.45
C ARG A 218 -8.73 -38.74 25.49
N PHE A 219 -8.92 -38.59 24.20
CA PHE A 219 -7.89 -38.81 23.18
C PHE A 219 -6.77 -37.79 23.28
N ALA A 220 -7.09 -36.50 23.38
CA ALA A 220 -6.12 -35.41 23.55
C ALA A 220 -5.25 -35.59 24.81
N LEU A 221 -5.86 -35.98 25.94
CA LEU A 221 -5.12 -36.29 27.17
C LEU A 221 -4.19 -37.49 27.03
N ARG A 222 -4.58 -38.54 26.26
CA ARG A 222 -3.69 -39.67 25.98
C ARG A 222 -2.53 -39.30 25.07
N LEU A 223 -2.79 -38.39 24.12
CA LEU A 223 -1.81 -37.96 23.13
C LEU A 223 -0.77 -36.98 23.70
N ARG A 224 -0.95 -36.46 24.94
CA ARG A 224 -0.10 -35.41 25.53
C ARG A 224 1.40 -35.69 25.48
N TYR A 225 1.79 -36.96 25.67
CA TYR A 225 3.22 -37.34 25.70
C TYR A 225 3.87 -37.36 24.30
N VAL A 226 3.07 -37.53 23.24
CA VAL A 226 3.53 -37.49 21.85
C VAL A 226 3.18 -36.16 21.19
N GLY A 227 2.01 -35.63 21.50
CA GLY A 227 1.50 -34.39 20.91
C GLY A 227 2.31 -33.16 21.27
N VAL A 228 2.77 -33.05 22.54
CA VAL A 228 3.57 -31.88 22.98
C VAL A 228 4.93 -31.86 22.27
N PRO A 229 5.74 -32.94 22.25
CA PRO A 229 6.98 -32.97 21.47
C PRO A 229 6.77 -32.71 19.97
N LEU A 230 5.73 -33.30 19.38
CA LEU A 230 5.39 -33.07 17.97
C LEU A 230 5.06 -31.62 17.68
N PHE A 231 4.32 -30.96 18.58
CA PHE A 231 3.99 -29.55 18.46
C PHE A 231 5.22 -28.66 18.58
N VAL A 232 6.15 -28.98 19.49
CA VAL A 232 7.44 -28.25 19.61
C VAL A 232 8.26 -28.38 18.31
N VAL A 233 8.31 -29.58 17.72
CA VAL A 233 8.97 -29.78 16.42
C VAL A 233 8.26 -28.96 15.33
N ALA A 234 6.92 -28.99 15.31
CA ALA A 234 6.12 -28.21 14.35
C ALA A 234 6.38 -26.70 14.48
N ILE A 235 6.50 -26.17 15.71
CA ILE A 235 6.88 -24.77 15.96
C ILE A 235 8.27 -24.48 15.40
N ALA A 236 9.25 -25.34 15.67
CA ALA A 236 10.63 -25.12 15.19
C ALA A 236 10.71 -25.14 13.65
N VAL A 237 10.02 -26.08 13.01
CA VAL A 237 9.93 -26.15 11.55
C VAL A 237 9.14 -24.95 11.01
N GLY A 238 8.02 -24.61 11.64
CA GLY A 238 7.22 -23.43 11.29
C GLY A 238 8.02 -22.13 11.35
N PHE A 239 8.84 -21.96 12.38
CA PHE A 239 9.74 -20.80 12.50
C PHE A 239 10.74 -20.72 11.34
N LEU A 240 11.39 -21.82 11.00
CA LEU A 240 12.38 -21.85 9.91
C LEU A 240 11.73 -21.55 8.55
N LEU A 241 10.54 -22.09 8.30
CA LEU A 241 9.82 -21.92 7.05
C LEU A 241 9.14 -20.53 6.96
N SER A 242 8.61 -20.00 8.05
CA SER A 242 8.01 -18.66 8.07
C SER A 242 9.02 -17.54 7.79
N ASN A 243 10.30 -17.74 8.14
CA ASN A 243 11.36 -16.81 7.79
C ASN A 243 11.75 -16.84 6.30
N GLN A 244 11.23 -17.80 5.53
CA GLN A 244 11.39 -17.89 4.08
C GLN A 244 10.14 -17.45 3.31
N CYS A 245 9.18 -16.87 4.01
CA CYS A 245 7.97 -16.34 3.40
C CYS A 245 8.33 -15.19 2.47
N PRO A 246 8.00 -15.26 1.18
CA PRO A 246 8.19 -14.13 0.27
C PRO A 246 7.13 -13.06 0.56
N TYR A 247 7.54 -11.80 0.47
CA TYR A 247 6.65 -10.66 0.65
C TYR A 247 6.62 -9.82 -0.62
N VAL A 248 5.46 -9.23 -0.90
CA VAL A 248 5.27 -8.16 -1.90
C VAL A 248 4.89 -6.87 -1.18
N TYR A 249 5.36 -5.76 -1.70
CA TYR A 249 5.24 -4.44 -1.09
C TYR A 249 4.36 -3.51 -1.92
N GLY A 250 4.43 -3.57 -3.24
CA GLY A 250 3.61 -2.78 -4.15
C GLY A 250 2.16 -3.26 -4.23
N TYR A 251 1.28 -2.31 -4.43
CA TYR A 251 -0.14 -2.61 -4.66
C TYR A 251 -0.40 -3.22 -6.04
N SER A 252 0.45 -2.93 -7.03
CA SER A 252 0.39 -3.49 -8.38
C SER A 252 0.52 -5.02 -8.39
N GLN A 253 1.23 -5.58 -7.40
CA GLN A 253 1.45 -7.01 -7.25
C GLN A 253 0.33 -7.76 -6.50
N ILE A 254 -0.73 -7.07 -6.08
CA ILE A 254 -1.87 -7.71 -5.40
C ILE A 254 -2.78 -8.34 -6.45
N GLU A 255 -2.68 -9.66 -6.59
CA GLU A 255 -3.60 -10.41 -7.44
C GLU A 255 -5.02 -10.33 -6.88
N THR A 256 -5.96 -9.87 -7.70
CA THR A 256 -7.39 -9.91 -7.39
C THR A 256 -7.98 -11.26 -7.79
N ALA A 257 -9.03 -11.69 -7.09
CA ALA A 257 -9.71 -12.98 -7.41
C ALA A 257 -10.35 -12.99 -8.81
N ARG A 258 -10.60 -11.81 -9.37
CA ARG A 258 -11.03 -11.61 -10.75
C ARG A 258 -10.26 -10.42 -11.30
N GLN A 259 -9.57 -10.63 -12.39
CA GLN A 259 -8.93 -9.53 -13.12
C GLN A 259 -10.01 -8.58 -13.62
N ASN A 260 -9.82 -7.29 -13.37
CA ASN A 260 -10.61 -6.23 -13.95
C ASN A 260 -10.08 -5.87 -15.36
N GLU A 261 -10.80 -5.02 -16.09
CA GLU A 261 -10.42 -4.63 -17.46
C GLU A 261 -9.04 -3.96 -17.50
N THR A 262 -8.69 -3.19 -16.48
CA THR A 262 -7.38 -2.52 -16.36
C THR A 262 -6.26 -3.53 -16.18
N GLN A 263 -6.41 -4.50 -15.28
CA GLN A 263 -5.41 -5.56 -15.06
C GLN A 263 -5.21 -6.44 -16.31
N ILE A 264 -6.31 -6.73 -17.04
CA ILE A 264 -6.22 -7.47 -18.31
C ILE A 264 -5.46 -6.63 -19.36
N ALA A 265 -5.71 -5.32 -19.41
CA ALA A 265 -5.01 -4.42 -20.31
C ALA A 265 -3.53 -4.32 -19.97
N GLU A 266 -3.20 -4.10 -18.70
CA GLU A 266 -1.83 -4.07 -18.18
C GLU A 266 -1.07 -5.38 -18.50
N GLU A 267 -1.69 -6.54 -18.24
CA GLU A 267 -1.09 -7.84 -18.57
C GLU A 267 -0.80 -7.97 -20.07
N LYS A 268 -1.75 -7.54 -20.91
CA LYS A 268 -1.58 -7.59 -22.39
C LYS A 268 -0.53 -6.62 -22.90
N VAL A 269 -0.43 -5.44 -22.32
CA VAL A 269 0.61 -4.45 -22.64
C VAL A 269 1.97 -5.01 -22.24
N ASN A 270 2.09 -5.52 -21.00
CA ASN A 270 3.32 -6.10 -20.46
C ASN A 270 3.76 -7.36 -21.23
N GLU A 271 2.82 -8.24 -21.64
CA GLU A 271 3.13 -9.39 -22.50
C GLU A 271 3.69 -8.97 -23.87
N THR A 272 3.26 -7.82 -24.40
CA THR A 272 3.58 -7.39 -25.76
C THR A 272 4.84 -6.52 -25.82
N PHE A 273 4.98 -5.60 -24.87
CA PHE A 273 6.01 -4.56 -24.88
C PHE A 273 7.06 -4.74 -23.76
N GLY A 274 6.92 -5.73 -22.90
CA GLY A 274 7.73 -5.89 -21.69
C GLY A 274 7.20 -5.04 -20.53
N THR A 275 7.65 -5.37 -19.33
CA THR A 275 7.32 -4.59 -18.12
C THR A 275 8.16 -3.32 -18.13
N GLN A 276 7.52 -2.15 -18.09
CA GLN A 276 8.22 -0.87 -18.01
C GLN A 276 8.37 -0.46 -16.55
N ASN A 277 9.59 -0.55 -16.04
CA ASN A 277 9.95 -0.06 -14.72
C ASN A 277 10.70 1.27 -14.87
N VAL A 278 9.95 2.37 -14.90
CA VAL A 278 10.48 3.71 -15.10
C VAL A 278 10.57 4.47 -13.79
N MET A 279 11.70 5.09 -13.56
CA MET A 279 11.93 5.94 -12.39
C MET A 279 12.55 7.27 -12.77
N ALA A 280 12.37 8.27 -11.91
CA ALA A 280 12.96 9.59 -12.04
C ALA A 280 14.16 9.72 -11.10
N LEU A 281 15.32 10.04 -11.65
CA LEU A 281 16.49 10.45 -10.90
C LEU A 281 16.56 11.98 -10.93
N ILE A 282 16.51 12.59 -9.76
CA ILE A 282 16.44 14.04 -9.57
C ILE A 282 17.78 14.50 -8.98
N VAL A 283 18.46 15.41 -9.69
CA VAL A 283 19.77 15.96 -9.32
C VAL A 283 19.76 17.49 -9.40
N PRO A 284 20.67 18.20 -8.72
CA PRO A 284 20.79 19.67 -8.86
C PRO A 284 21.06 20.07 -10.31
N LYS A 285 20.32 21.10 -10.79
CA LYS A 285 20.46 21.60 -12.15
C LYS A 285 21.75 22.37 -12.37
N GLY A 286 22.19 22.45 -13.64
CA GLY A 286 23.22 23.35 -14.12
C GLY A 286 24.54 22.68 -14.47
N ASP A 287 24.72 21.40 -14.18
CA ASP A 287 25.92 20.64 -14.56
C ASP A 287 25.57 19.57 -15.61
N TYR A 288 25.30 19.99 -16.83
CA TYR A 288 24.96 19.09 -17.94
C TYR A 288 26.08 18.13 -18.30
N ALA A 289 27.35 18.47 -18.00
CA ALA A 289 28.48 17.56 -18.26
C ALA A 289 28.46 16.36 -17.30
N SER A 290 28.19 16.60 -16.03
CA SER A 290 28.01 15.55 -15.03
C SER A 290 26.74 14.74 -15.29
N GLU A 291 25.64 15.39 -15.72
CA GLU A 291 24.40 14.73 -16.11
C GLU A 291 24.64 13.75 -17.26
N LYS A 292 25.27 14.20 -18.36
CA LYS A 292 25.62 13.35 -19.50
C LYS A 292 26.50 12.19 -19.11
N ALA A 293 27.57 12.47 -18.35
CA ALA A 293 28.49 11.42 -17.90
C ALA A 293 27.81 10.36 -17.02
N LEU A 294 26.82 10.78 -16.21
CA LEU A 294 26.02 9.85 -15.40
C LEU A 294 25.08 9.02 -16.25
N LEU A 295 24.36 9.63 -17.21
CA LEU A 295 23.46 8.94 -18.12
C LEU A 295 24.23 7.93 -18.98
N ASP A 296 25.34 8.34 -19.61
CA ASP A 296 26.23 7.46 -20.39
C ASP A 296 26.74 6.28 -19.53
N ARG A 297 27.00 6.53 -18.24
CA ARG A 297 27.43 5.50 -17.32
C ARG A 297 26.32 4.53 -16.97
N LEU A 298 25.10 4.99 -16.75
CA LEU A 298 23.96 4.15 -16.43
C LEU A 298 23.56 3.26 -17.62
N GLU A 299 23.64 3.76 -18.82
CA GLU A 299 23.37 2.97 -20.04
C GLU A 299 24.40 1.84 -20.30
N THR A 300 25.53 1.83 -19.59
CA THR A 300 26.46 0.69 -19.67
C THR A 300 26.03 -0.53 -18.88
N TYR A 301 25.00 -0.45 -18.07
CA TYR A 301 24.49 -1.58 -17.30
C TYR A 301 23.43 -2.35 -18.08
N ASP A 302 23.53 -3.67 -18.10
CA ASP A 302 22.57 -4.55 -18.79
C ASP A 302 21.13 -4.47 -18.21
N GLN A 303 20.98 -3.93 -16.99
CA GLN A 303 19.71 -3.73 -16.31
C GLN A 303 18.99 -2.45 -16.72
N VAL A 304 19.65 -1.56 -17.46
CA VAL A 304 19.08 -0.30 -17.94
C VAL A 304 18.66 -0.46 -19.39
N ASP A 305 17.37 -0.26 -19.66
CA ASP A 305 16.82 -0.26 -21.01
C ASP A 305 17.17 1.06 -21.70
N TYR A 306 16.88 2.18 -21.04
CA TYR A 306 17.32 3.52 -21.47
C TYR A 306 17.46 4.45 -20.26
N ALA A 307 18.29 5.47 -20.42
CA ALA A 307 18.40 6.59 -19.49
C ALA A 307 18.32 7.90 -20.28
N MET A 308 17.37 8.77 -19.95
CA MET A 308 17.09 9.99 -20.70
C MET A 308 17.08 11.21 -19.77
N GLY A 309 17.74 12.28 -20.19
CA GLY A 309 17.74 13.58 -19.54
C GLY A 309 17.99 14.68 -20.59
N LEU A 310 17.98 15.93 -20.19
CA LEU A 310 18.21 17.04 -21.12
C LEU A 310 19.56 16.96 -21.85
N SER A 311 20.56 16.37 -21.20
CA SER A 311 21.94 16.34 -21.71
C SER A 311 22.21 15.25 -22.77
N ASN A 312 21.27 14.32 -23.01
CA ASN A 312 21.39 13.30 -24.03
C ASN A 312 20.22 13.28 -25.04
N VAL A 313 19.38 14.32 -25.04
CA VAL A 313 18.37 14.51 -26.10
C VAL A 313 19.07 15.08 -27.34
N GLU A 314 19.11 14.31 -28.42
CA GLU A 314 19.63 14.74 -29.71
C GLU A 314 18.59 15.57 -30.48
N VAL A 315 18.95 16.77 -30.89
CA VAL A 315 18.06 17.71 -31.59
C VAL A 315 18.44 17.83 -33.05
N MET A 316 19.73 17.73 -33.34
CA MET A 316 20.29 17.79 -34.68
C MET A 316 21.35 16.70 -34.83
N ASP A 317 21.62 16.26 -36.05
CA ASP A 317 22.62 15.21 -36.35
C ASP A 317 23.94 15.46 -35.58
N GLY A 318 24.15 14.70 -34.51
CA GLY A 318 25.36 14.72 -33.69
C GLY A 318 25.42 15.81 -32.62
N TYR A 319 24.37 16.63 -32.39
CA TYR A 319 24.32 17.66 -31.34
C TYR A 319 23.18 17.40 -30.34
N MET A 320 23.54 17.47 -29.07
CA MET A 320 22.58 17.37 -27.98
C MET A 320 22.00 18.74 -27.60
N LEU A 321 20.81 18.74 -27.04
CA LEU A 321 20.08 19.95 -26.64
C LEU A 321 20.90 20.89 -25.74
N THR A 322 21.78 20.35 -24.91
CA THR A 322 22.61 21.07 -23.95
C THR A 322 24.04 21.33 -24.44
N ASP A 323 24.42 20.87 -25.63
CA ASP A 323 25.74 21.11 -26.18
C ASP A 323 25.96 22.61 -26.40
N SER A 324 27.10 23.10 -25.93
CA SER A 324 27.47 24.52 -26.12
C SER A 324 28.20 24.68 -27.44
N LEU A 325 27.56 25.39 -28.39
CA LEU A 325 28.10 25.57 -29.75
C LEU A 325 28.73 26.95 -29.87
N THR A 326 29.81 27.02 -30.68
CA THR A 326 30.37 28.28 -31.20
C THR A 326 29.49 28.81 -32.32
N PRO A 327 29.57 30.09 -32.72
CA PRO A 327 28.83 30.64 -33.84
C PRO A 327 29.07 29.86 -35.15
N ARG A 328 30.28 29.35 -35.37
CA ARG A 328 30.61 28.58 -36.55
C ARG A 328 29.92 27.18 -36.53
N GLN A 329 29.98 26.50 -35.41
CA GLN A 329 29.30 25.20 -35.23
C GLN A 329 27.78 25.34 -35.37
N PHE A 330 27.22 26.37 -34.80
CA PHE A 330 25.79 26.66 -34.92
C PHE A 330 25.38 26.97 -36.37
N ALA A 331 26.17 27.81 -37.07
CA ALA A 331 25.92 28.11 -38.48
C ALA A 331 25.99 26.85 -39.38
N GLU A 332 26.97 25.97 -39.14
CA GLU A 332 27.10 24.69 -39.85
C GLU A 332 25.95 23.74 -39.53
N ALA A 333 25.47 23.70 -38.30
CA ALA A 333 24.38 22.82 -37.86
C ALA A 333 22.99 23.28 -38.37
N THR A 334 22.77 24.58 -38.52
CA THR A 334 21.48 25.16 -38.91
C THR A 334 21.41 25.58 -40.37
N ASP A 335 22.51 25.45 -41.12
CA ASP A 335 22.69 25.96 -42.53
C ASP A 335 22.41 27.47 -42.67
N LEU A 336 22.62 28.22 -41.57
CA LEU A 336 22.46 29.69 -41.55
C LEU A 336 23.75 30.40 -41.91
N ASP A 337 23.60 31.67 -42.39
CA ASP A 337 24.75 32.49 -42.71
C ASP A 337 25.55 32.81 -41.43
N TYR A 338 26.86 32.59 -41.47
CA TYR A 338 27.77 32.79 -40.36
C TYR A 338 27.74 34.24 -39.78
N GLU A 339 27.63 35.26 -40.68
CA GLU A 339 27.59 36.64 -40.23
C GLU A 339 26.30 36.94 -39.45
N LEU A 340 25.18 36.34 -39.85
CA LEU A 340 23.89 36.41 -39.14
C LEU A 340 23.99 35.74 -37.78
N VAL A 341 24.55 34.55 -37.73
CA VAL A 341 24.73 33.82 -36.44
C VAL A 341 25.64 34.61 -35.48
N CYS A 342 26.74 35.19 -35.96
CA CYS A 342 27.57 36.05 -35.12
C CYS A 342 26.80 37.24 -34.56
N LEU A 343 25.86 37.81 -35.32
CA LEU A 343 25.02 38.92 -34.83
C LEU A 343 24.07 38.45 -33.72
N VAL A 344 23.46 37.26 -33.85
CA VAL A 344 22.57 36.65 -32.85
C VAL A 344 23.35 36.36 -31.56
N TYR A 345 24.55 35.75 -31.67
CA TYR A 345 25.42 35.50 -30.53
C TYR A 345 25.88 36.79 -29.82
N ALA A 346 26.17 37.85 -30.60
CA ALA A 346 26.50 39.15 -30.02
C ALA A 346 25.29 39.78 -29.30
N ALA A 347 24.08 39.61 -29.81
CA ALA A 347 22.86 40.08 -29.19
C ALA A 347 22.56 39.31 -27.89
N TYR A 348 22.71 37.98 -27.91
CA TYR A 348 22.57 37.13 -26.72
C TYR A 348 23.52 37.54 -25.59
N ALA A 349 24.80 37.70 -25.91
CA ALA A 349 25.81 38.16 -24.94
C ALA A 349 25.59 39.59 -24.45
N ALA A 350 24.97 40.46 -25.26
CA ALA A 350 24.60 41.80 -24.88
C ALA A 350 23.46 41.83 -23.87
N GLU A 351 22.43 41.01 -24.08
CA GLU A 351 21.26 40.90 -23.20
C GLU A 351 21.60 40.22 -21.88
N GLY A 352 22.47 39.19 -21.89
CA GLY A 352 22.98 38.50 -20.72
C GLY A 352 24.07 39.22 -19.93
N GLU A 353 24.46 40.45 -20.30
CA GLU A 353 25.57 41.21 -19.70
C GLU A 353 26.94 40.48 -19.75
N GLU A 354 27.09 39.50 -20.66
CA GLU A 354 28.27 38.64 -20.79
C GLU A 354 29.38 39.22 -21.71
N TYR A 355 29.42 40.52 -21.87
CA TYR A 355 30.43 41.20 -22.71
C TYR A 355 31.87 40.77 -22.41
N GLY A 356 32.17 40.40 -21.17
CA GLY A 356 33.51 39.95 -20.79
C GLY A 356 33.96 38.67 -21.49
N ARG A 357 33.03 37.82 -21.92
CA ARG A 357 33.30 36.54 -22.61
C ARG A 357 33.62 36.75 -24.09
N ILE A 358 33.15 37.84 -24.71
CA ILE A 358 33.39 38.16 -26.13
C ILE A 358 34.72 38.88 -26.36
N VAL A 359 35.38 39.42 -25.29
CA VAL A 359 36.64 40.18 -25.39
C VAL A 359 37.78 39.37 -26.03
N GLY A 360 37.72 38.04 -25.99
CA GLY A 360 38.64 37.13 -26.67
C GLY A 360 38.36 36.88 -28.15
N GLY A 361 37.21 37.31 -28.62
CA GLY A 361 36.66 37.04 -29.97
C GLY A 361 35.35 36.28 -29.90
N ILE A 362 34.39 36.62 -30.74
CA ILE A 362 33.07 35.96 -30.77
C ILE A 362 33.18 34.52 -31.26
N ASP A 363 34.21 34.16 -31.98
CA ASP A 363 34.44 32.82 -32.55
C ASP A 363 34.64 31.74 -31.48
N ASP A 364 35.14 32.13 -30.29
CA ASP A 364 35.37 31.22 -29.17
C ASP A 364 34.22 31.23 -28.13
N TYR A 365 33.23 32.10 -28.32
CA TYR A 365 32.10 32.22 -27.41
C TYR A 365 31.11 31.06 -27.68
N THR A 366 30.76 30.34 -26.62
CA THR A 366 29.86 29.18 -26.71
C THR A 366 28.58 29.41 -25.93
N VAL A 367 27.45 29.05 -26.51
CA VAL A 367 26.12 29.10 -25.90
C VAL A 367 25.44 27.74 -26.04
N PRO A 368 24.75 27.22 -24.99
CA PRO A 368 23.96 26.03 -25.11
C PRO A 368 22.94 26.14 -26.24
N LEU A 369 22.79 25.04 -27.01
CA LEU A 369 21.90 25.02 -28.18
C LEU A 369 20.47 25.39 -27.78
N MET A 370 20.00 24.86 -26.66
CA MET A 370 18.68 25.16 -26.08
C MET A 370 18.49 26.66 -25.79
N ASP A 371 19.46 27.29 -25.12
CA ASP A 371 19.37 28.71 -24.76
C ASP A 371 19.39 29.60 -26.01
N MET A 372 20.19 29.20 -27.00
CA MET A 372 20.26 29.92 -28.28
C MET A 372 18.95 29.77 -29.06
N PHE A 373 18.31 28.60 -29.03
CA PHE A 373 17.03 28.37 -29.71
C PHE A 373 15.93 29.26 -29.10
N PHE A 374 15.77 29.25 -27.78
CA PHE A 374 14.76 30.09 -27.12
C PHE A 374 15.02 31.58 -27.33
N PHE A 375 16.28 32.00 -27.27
CA PHE A 375 16.65 33.40 -27.58
C PHE A 375 16.32 33.78 -29.02
N ALA A 376 16.61 32.92 -29.99
CA ALA A 376 16.29 33.16 -31.38
C ALA A 376 14.78 33.25 -31.63
N TYR A 377 14.01 32.33 -31.02
CA TYR A 377 12.55 32.37 -31.05
C TYR A 377 11.96 33.66 -30.53
N ASP A 378 12.42 34.12 -29.35
CA ASP A 378 11.99 35.40 -28.77
C ASP A 378 12.26 36.56 -29.71
N LYS A 379 13.37 36.56 -30.46
CA LYS A 379 13.72 37.64 -31.42
C LYS A 379 12.87 37.59 -32.69
N VAL A 380 12.39 36.40 -33.09
CA VAL A 380 11.41 36.27 -34.17
C VAL A 380 10.05 36.81 -33.74
N GLU A 381 9.58 36.49 -32.54
CA GLU A 381 8.35 37.00 -31.95
C GLU A 381 8.38 38.53 -31.73
N GLU A 382 9.53 39.08 -31.36
CA GLU A 382 9.72 40.52 -31.24
C GLU A 382 9.77 41.25 -32.62
N GLY A 383 9.73 40.48 -33.70
CA GLY A 383 9.69 41.04 -35.07
C GLY A 383 11.03 41.52 -35.64
N TYR A 384 12.16 41.02 -35.10
CA TYR A 384 13.48 41.30 -35.65
C TYR A 384 13.76 40.48 -36.92
N VAL A 385 13.09 39.38 -37.11
CA VAL A 385 13.19 38.47 -38.29
C VAL A 385 11.78 38.21 -38.82
N ASP A 386 11.52 38.43 -40.09
CA ASP A 386 10.28 38.08 -40.77
C ASP A 386 10.44 36.66 -41.38
N LEU A 387 9.63 35.73 -40.93
CA LEU A 387 9.50 34.40 -41.53
C LEU A 387 8.22 34.29 -42.36
N ASP A 388 8.16 33.37 -43.29
CA ASP A 388 6.90 33.08 -43.97
C ASP A 388 5.96 32.27 -43.05
N GLU A 389 4.67 32.12 -43.43
CA GLU A 389 3.65 31.50 -42.58
C GLU A 389 3.94 30.00 -42.31
N GLU A 390 4.65 29.30 -43.22
CA GLU A 390 4.99 27.88 -43.07
C GLU A 390 6.18 27.70 -42.12
N ASP A 391 7.23 28.49 -42.29
CA ASP A 391 8.41 28.47 -41.41
C ASP A 391 8.07 28.94 -39.98
N GLN A 392 7.14 29.91 -39.82
CA GLN A 392 6.68 30.35 -38.52
C GLN A 392 5.92 29.24 -37.79
N ALA A 393 5.02 28.51 -38.48
CA ALA A 393 4.26 27.43 -37.90
C ALA A 393 5.16 26.27 -37.46
N ASP A 394 6.17 25.93 -38.25
CA ASP A 394 7.14 24.88 -37.91
C ASP A 394 8.00 25.28 -36.71
N LEU A 395 8.37 26.56 -36.61
CA LEU A 395 9.12 27.10 -35.49
C LEU A 395 8.28 27.11 -34.18
N ASP A 396 7.01 27.48 -34.27
CA ASP A 396 6.07 27.45 -33.15
C ASP A 396 5.86 26.02 -32.62
N ASP A 397 5.64 25.06 -33.52
CA ASP A 397 5.51 23.64 -33.17
C ASP A 397 6.78 23.09 -32.49
N LEU A 398 7.96 23.48 -32.96
CA LEU A 398 9.23 23.09 -32.35
C LEU A 398 9.43 23.74 -30.97
N TYR A 399 9.06 25.02 -30.85
CA TYR A 399 9.11 25.75 -29.58
C TYR A 399 8.21 25.08 -28.53
N ASP A 400 6.98 24.75 -28.89
CA ASP A 400 6.05 24.08 -27.99
C ASP A 400 6.60 22.72 -27.54
N GLN A 401 7.14 21.91 -28.46
CA GLN A 401 7.73 20.61 -28.13
C GLN A 401 8.94 20.73 -27.20
N LEU A 402 9.86 21.67 -27.47
CA LEU A 402 11.06 21.85 -26.65
C LEU A 402 10.73 22.48 -25.29
N SER A 403 9.76 23.40 -25.26
CA SER A 403 9.27 24.02 -24.02
C SER A 403 8.61 22.98 -23.11
N ASP A 404 7.77 22.11 -23.67
CA ASP A 404 7.14 21.01 -22.95
C ASP A 404 8.19 20.00 -22.42
N ALA A 405 9.16 19.63 -23.25
CA ALA A 405 10.25 18.73 -22.83
C ALA A 405 11.09 19.38 -21.71
N GLN A 406 11.41 20.67 -21.86
CA GLN A 406 12.11 21.42 -20.82
C GLN A 406 11.31 21.47 -19.52
N ALA A 407 10.02 21.79 -19.58
CA ALA A 407 9.16 21.87 -18.41
C ALA A 407 9.02 20.51 -17.69
N GLN A 408 9.08 19.41 -18.43
CA GLN A 408 9.05 18.06 -17.85
C GLN A 408 10.36 17.64 -17.19
N LEU A 409 11.51 18.05 -17.75
CA LEU A 409 12.82 17.59 -17.31
C LEU A 409 13.58 18.60 -16.44
N LEU A 410 13.26 19.89 -16.52
CA LEU A 410 13.96 20.96 -15.82
C LEU A 410 13.04 21.71 -14.84
N GLY A 411 13.30 21.55 -13.55
CA GLY A 411 12.66 22.32 -12.51
C GLY A 411 13.42 23.60 -12.14
N GLU A 412 12.94 24.30 -11.12
CA GLU A 412 13.57 25.54 -10.63
C GLU A 412 14.98 25.30 -10.08
N HIS A 413 15.18 24.21 -9.33
CA HIS A 413 16.44 23.89 -8.64
C HIS A 413 17.05 22.56 -9.05
N TYR A 414 16.29 21.69 -9.72
CA TYR A 414 16.67 20.31 -10.02
C TYR A 414 16.40 19.98 -11.48
N THR A 415 17.16 19.02 -12.00
CA THR A 415 16.93 18.36 -13.27
C THR A 415 16.42 16.94 -13.00
N ARG A 416 15.46 16.48 -13.79
CA ARG A 416 14.90 15.13 -13.75
C ARG A 416 15.44 14.33 -14.91
N MET A 417 16.04 13.18 -14.63
CA MET A 417 16.40 12.16 -15.59
C MET A 417 15.44 10.98 -15.45
N LEU A 418 15.01 10.38 -16.55
CA LEU A 418 14.17 9.19 -16.59
C LEU A 418 15.04 7.98 -16.86
N ILE A 419 14.91 6.95 -16.05
CA ILE A 419 15.66 5.70 -16.15
C ILE A 419 14.64 4.57 -16.25
N SER A 420 14.67 3.82 -17.34
CA SER A 420 13.89 2.60 -17.52
C SER A 420 14.77 1.39 -17.26
N LEU A 421 14.27 0.48 -16.44
CA LEU A 421 14.96 -0.76 -16.08
C LEU A 421 14.31 -1.96 -16.76
N ASP A 422 15.15 -2.86 -17.29
CA ASP A 422 14.75 -4.21 -17.71
C ASP A 422 14.74 -5.16 -16.51
N LEU A 423 14.08 -4.72 -15.44
CA LEU A 423 13.91 -5.47 -14.20
C LEU A 423 12.46 -5.30 -13.71
N PRO A 424 11.88 -6.29 -13.02
CA PRO A 424 10.57 -6.13 -12.42
C PRO A 424 10.58 -5.00 -11.36
N GLU A 425 9.42 -4.42 -11.06
CA GLU A 425 9.29 -3.35 -10.07
C GLU A 425 9.80 -3.77 -8.68
N GLU A 426 9.58 -5.03 -8.29
CA GLU A 426 10.01 -5.59 -7.01
C GLU A 426 10.96 -6.77 -7.20
N GLY A 427 11.93 -6.89 -6.29
CA GLY A 427 12.84 -8.04 -6.22
C GLY A 427 14.19 -7.68 -5.63
N GLU A 428 14.93 -8.69 -5.19
CA GLU A 428 16.27 -8.49 -4.60
C GLU A 428 17.24 -7.85 -5.61
N GLU A 429 17.12 -8.20 -6.89
CA GLU A 429 17.97 -7.68 -7.96
C GLU A 429 17.66 -6.21 -8.21
N THR A 430 16.38 -5.86 -8.35
CA THR A 430 15.91 -4.48 -8.53
C THR A 430 16.36 -3.62 -7.35
N PHE A 431 16.09 -4.05 -6.12
CA PHE A 431 16.47 -3.31 -4.92
C PHE A 431 17.98 -3.11 -4.77
N ALA A 432 18.78 -4.10 -5.17
CA ALA A 432 20.24 -3.96 -5.20
C ALA A 432 20.71 -3.00 -6.30
N PHE A 433 20.00 -2.97 -7.43
CA PHE A 433 20.32 -2.07 -8.53
C PHE A 433 19.95 -0.61 -8.22
N LEU A 434 18.84 -0.34 -7.52
CA LEU A 434 18.51 1.01 -7.02
C LEU A 434 19.66 1.62 -6.19
N GLN A 435 20.27 0.82 -5.30
CA GLN A 435 21.44 1.26 -4.54
C GLN A 435 22.66 1.51 -5.44
N THR A 436 22.75 0.81 -6.58
CA THR A 436 23.83 1.01 -7.54
C THR A 436 23.63 2.33 -8.29
N ILE A 437 22.41 2.65 -8.75
CA ILE A 437 22.08 3.93 -9.37
C ILE A 437 22.43 5.09 -8.42
N HIS A 438 22.01 5.00 -7.17
CA HIS A 438 22.31 6.04 -6.18
C HIS A 438 23.80 6.24 -5.99
N ARG A 439 24.56 5.16 -5.87
CA ARG A 439 26.03 5.18 -5.71
C ARG A 439 26.75 5.70 -6.95
N GLU A 440 26.26 5.43 -8.16
CA GLU A 440 26.82 6.03 -9.39
C GLU A 440 26.55 7.53 -9.44
N ALA A 441 25.33 7.98 -9.03
CA ALA A 441 24.99 9.38 -8.96
C ALA A 441 25.83 10.16 -7.93
N GLU A 442 26.14 9.56 -6.78
CA GLU A 442 27.00 10.13 -5.73
C GLU A 442 28.44 10.43 -6.20
N ARG A 443 28.87 9.90 -7.35
CA ARG A 443 30.18 10.23 -7.92
C ARG A 443 30.23 11.61 -8.56
N TYR A 444 29.06 12.13 -8.93
CA TYR A 444 28.91 13.39 -9.64
C TYR A 444 28.22 14.46 -8.80
N TYR A 445 27.40 14.04 -7.84
CA TYR A 445 26.55 14.92 -7.00
C TYR A 445 26.70 14.58 -5.53
N ASP A 446 26.39 15.55 -4.66
CA ASP A 446 26.33 15.31 -3.21
C ASP A 446 25.20 14.31 -2.88
N ALA A 447 25.48 13.32 -2.04
CA ALA A 447 24.52 12.28 -1.65
C ALA A 447 23.17 12.83 -1.15
N ASP A 448 23.20 13.92 -0.37
CA ASP A 448 22.01 14.57 0.19
C ASP A 448 21.18 15.33 -0.86
N SER A 449 21.68 15.48 -2.08
CA SER A 449 21.02 16.21 -3.17
C SER A 449 20.52 15.32 -4.30
N VAL A 450 20.69 14.02 -4.18
CA VAL A 450 20.26 13.01 -5.16
C VAL A 450 18.99 12.33 -4.67
N TYR A 451 17.94 12.38 -5.46
CA TYR A 451 16.66 11.70 -5.14
C TYR A 451 16.29 10.75 -6.28
N LEU A 452 15.96 9.52 -5.92
CA LEU A 452 15.45 8.51 -6.85
C LEU A 452 13.99 8.25 -6.49
N VAL A 453 13.07 8.43 -7.45
CA VAL A 453 11.61 8.38 -7.25
C VAL A 453 10.97 7.48 -8.29
N GLY A 454 10.12 6.58 -7.85
CA GLY A 454 9.40 5.62 -8.70
C GLY A 454 8.78 4.52 -7.84
N ASP A 455 7.99 3.65 -8.44
CA ASP A 455 7.30 2.58 -7.72
C ASP A 455 8.30 1.62 -7.06
N SER A 456 9.34 1.20 -7.78
CA SER A 456 10.41 0.36 -7.22
C SER A 456 11.12 0.97 -6.02
N THR A 457 11.28 2.30 -5.98
CA THR A 457 11.91 2.97 -4.83
C THR A 457 10.98 3.02 -3.63
N SER A 458 9.67 3.22 -3.87
CA SER A 458 8.64 3.16 -2.84
C SER A 458 8.57 1.76 -2.23
N ASP A 459 8.59 0.73 -3.07
CA ASP A 459 8.56 -0.67 -2.62
C ASP A 459 9.83 -1.07 -1.86
N TYR A 460 10.99 -0.56 -2.29
CA TYR A 460 12.23 -0.73 -1.54
C TYR A 460 12.15 -0.10 -0.13
N ASP A 461 11.67 1.13 -0.03
CA ASP A 461 11.52 1.82 1.26
C ASP A 461 10.51 1.10 2.16
N LEU A 462 9.41 0.58 1.57
CA LEU A 462 8.44 -0.28 2.25
C LEU A 462 9.12 -1.54 2.79
N SER A 463 9.95 -2.20 1.99
CA SER A 463 10.64 -3.44 2.37
C SER A 463 11.59 -3.24 3.55
N VAL A 464 12.38 -2.17 3.52
CA VAL A 464 13.33 -1.82 4.59
C VAL A 464 12.59 -1.45 5.88
N SER A 465 11.53 -0.65 5.76
CA SER A 465 10.70 -0.26 6.90
C SER A 465 9.96 -1.45 7.49
N PHE A 466 9.42 -2.34 6.65
CA PHE A 466 8.74 -3.55 7.09
C PHE A 466 9.62 -4.47 7.94
N ALA A 467 10.86 -4.69 7.54
CA ALA A 467 11.78 -5.55 8.31
C ALA A 467 11.95 -5.05 9.74
N ARG A 468 12.05 -3.75 9.94
CA ARG A 468 12.16 -3.10 11.26
C ARG A 468 10.83 -3.12 12.01
N ASP A 469 9.74 -2.76 11.34
CA ASP A 469 8.40 -2.68 11.93
C ASP A 469 7.92 -4.06 12.37
N ASN A 470 8.19 -5.12 11.62
CA ASN A 470 7.84 -6.48 11.98
C ASN A 470 8.45 -6.91 13.33
N ILE A 471 9.74 -6.63 13.53
CA ILE A 471 10.41 -6.92 14.81
C ILE A 471 9.79 -6.08 15.93
N MET A 472 9.61 -4.79 15.71
CA MET A 472 9.08 -3.86 16.71
C MET A 472 7.65 -4.25 17.12
N ILE A 473 6.77 -4.49 16.16
CA ILE A 473 5.38 -4.89 16.41
C ILE A 473 5.32 -6.22 17.14
N SER A 474 6.12 -7.22 16.71
CA SER A 474 6.16 -8.53 17.35
C SER A 474 6.59 -8.42 18.82
N VAL A 475 7.63 -7.66 19.11
CA VAL A 475 8.11 -7.45 20.50
C VAL A 475 7.09 -6.68 21.34
N LEU A 476 6.52 -5.61 20.79
CA LEU A 476 5.52 -4.80 21.51
C LEU A 476 4.23 -5.58 21.75
N SER A 477 3.72 -6.31 20.76
CA SER A 477 2.53 -7.16 20.89
C SER A 477 2.71 -8.19 22.00
N VAL A 478 3.83 -8.91 21.99
CA VAL A 478 4.18 -9.89 23.03
C VAL A 478 4.28 -9.22 24.40
N ALA A 479 4.96 -8.08 24.51
CA ALA A 479 5.12 -7.35 25.76
C ALA A 479 3.79 -6.86 26.33
N PHE A 480 2.94 -6.24 25.50
CA PHE A 480 1.63 -5.75 25.93
C PHE A 480 0.71 -6.89 26.35
N VAL A 481 0.70 -7.98 25.59
CA VAL A 481 -0.10 -9.16 25.91
C VAL A 481 0.39 -9.83 27.19
N ILE A 482 1.71 -9.99 27.42
CA ILE A 482 2.26 -10.48 28.68
C ILE A 482 1.76 -9.63 29.84
N LEU A 483 1.84 -8.32 29.69
CA LEU A 483 1.41 -7.38 30.73
C LEU A 483 -0.07 -7.60 31.11
N VAL A 484 -0.96 -7.68 30.12
CA VAL A 484 -2.38 -7.94 30.35
C VAL A 484 -2.61 -9.30 31.02
N LEU A 485 -1.94 -10.35 30.53
CA LEU A 485 -2.10 -11.69 31.08
C LEU A 485 -1.56 -11.84 32.49
N LEU A 486 -0.48 -11.13 32.85
CA LEU A 486 0.05 -11.09 34.22
C LEU A 486 -0.99 -10.51 35.20
N PHE A 487 -1.69 -9.44 34.79
CA PHE A 487 -2.78 -8.87 35.58
C PHE A 487 -3.98 -9.82 35.67
N THR A 488 -4.32 -10.52 34.59
CA THR A 488 -5.49 -11.41 34.51
C THR A 488 -5.28 -12.69 35.30
N PHE A 489 -4.15 -13.36 35.15
CA PHE A 489 -3.90 -14.67 35.75
C PHE A 489 -3.15 -14.63 37.09
N GLN A 490 -2.55 -13.52 37.46
CA GLN A 490 -1.70 -13.38 38.63
C GLN A 490 -0.63 -14.48 38.75
N SER A 491 -0.16 -14.99 37.61
CA SER A 491 0.80 -16.07 37.47
C SER A 491 1.75 -15.73 36.33
N VAL A 492 3.02 -16.07 36.44
CA VAL A 492 4.04 -15.81 35.39
C VAL A 492 4.15 -16.97 34.38
N GLY A 493 3.97 -18.19 34.84
CA GLY A 493 4.21 -19.39 34.01
C GLY A 493 3.16 -19.58 32.91
N LEU A 494 1.90 -19.30 33.20
CA LEU A 494 0.80 -19.50 32.26
C LEU A 494 0.87 -18.53 31.08
N PRO A 495 1.08 -17.21 31.26
CA PRO A 495 1.25 -16.27 30.16
C PRO A 495 2.37 -16.65 29.19
N ILE A 496 3.53 -17.06 29.70
CA ILE A 496 4.67 -17.45 28.86
C ILE A 496 4.30 -18.67 28.00
N LEU A 497 3.66 -19.68 28.58
CA LEU A 497 3.22 -20.86 27.84
C LEU A 497 2.20 -20.51 26.75
N LEU A 498 1.21 -19.67 27.06
CA LEU A 498 0.18 -19.25 26.13
C LEU A 498 0.78 -18.50 24.93
N ILE A 499 1.67 -17.55 25.20
CA ILE A 499 2.32 -16.79 24.14
C ILE A 499 3.18 -17.70 23.27
N LEU A 500 3.91 -18.65 23.84
CA LEU A 500 4.71 -19.59 23.06
C LEU A 500 3.83 -20.44 22.12
N VAL A 501 2.66 -20.86 22.58
CA VAL A 501 1.70 -21.60 21.75
C VAL A 501 1.13 -20.73 20.64
N ILE A 502 0.76 -19.48 20.95
CA ILE A 502 0.17 -18.55 19.98
C ILE A 502 1.23 -18.13 18.95
N GLN A 503 2.42 -17.72 19.41
CA GLN A 503 3.51 -17.37 18.50
C GLN A 503 3.92 -18.54 17.61
N GLY A 504 3.93 -19.75 18.17
CA GLY A 504 4.16 -20.98 17.41
C GLY A 504 3.10 -21.22 16.36
N SER A 505 1.83 -20.96 16.66
CA SER A 505 0.73 -21.07 15.68
C SER A 505 0.83 -20.03 14.56
N ILE A 506 1.32 -18.81 14.86
CA ILE A 506 1.58 -17.76 13.87
C ILE A 506 2.69 -18.25 12.90
N TRP A 507 3.80 -18.77 13.42
CA TRP A 507 4.87 -19.30 12.57
C TRP A 507 4.42 -20.48 11.70
N ILE A 508 3.59 -21.39 12.26
CA ILE A 508 3.02 -22.49 11.47
C ILE A 508 2.10 -21.95 10.38
N ASN A 509 1.27 -20.94 10.66
CA ASN A 509 0.42 -20.29 9.67
C ASN A 509 1.23 -19.74 8.50
N PHE A 510 2.26 -18.96 8.78
CA PHE A 510 3.11 -18.35 7.74
C PHE A 510 4.20 -19.29 7.18
N SER A 511 4.28 -20.53 7.64
CA SER A 511 5.12 -21.54 7.00
C SER A 511 4.54 -22.02 5.66
N PHE A 512 3.22 -21.92 5.44
CA PHE A 512 2.59 -22.33 4.20
C PHE A 512 3.08 -21.53 2.99
N PRO A 513 3.03 -20.18 3.00
CA PRO A 513 3.61 -19.36 1.94
C PRO A 513 5.12 -19.57 1.76
N GLY A 514 5.84 -19.83 2.86
CA GLY A 514 7.26 -20.19 2.79
C GLY A 514 7.53 -21.49 2.02
N VAL A 515 6.56 -22.44 2.01
CA VAL A 515 6.63 -23.69 1.25
C VAL A 515 6.10 -23.52 -0.17
N THR A 516 4.94 -22.89 -0.34
CA THR A 516 4.30 -22.70 -1.67
C THR A 516 5.05 -21.70 -2.53
N ARG A 517 5.84 -20.80 -1.91
CA ARG A 517 6.50 -19.68 -2.57
C ARG A 517 5.54 -18.64 -3.14
N GLU A 518 4.29 -18.67 -2.74
CA GLU A 518 3.32 -17.64 -3.06
C GLU A 518 3.57 -16.41 -2.18
N PRO A 519 3.78 -15.24 -2.78
CA PRO A 519 4.08 -14.03 -2.02
C PRO A 519 2.85 -13.55 -1.24
N ILE A 520 3.09 -12.91 -0.11
CA ILE A 520 2.05 -12.30 0.72
C ILE A 520 2.29 -10.79 0.78
N PHE A 521 1.22 -10.01 0.64
CA PHE A 521 1.29 -8.58 0.88
C PHE A 521 1.71 -8.29 2.34
N PHE A 522 2.77 -7.52 2.52
CA PHE A 522 3.43 -7.31 3.80
C PHE A 522 2.49 -6.81 4.91
N LEU A 523 1.55 -5.94 4.54
CA LEU A 523 0.58 -5.39 5.48
C LEU A 523 -0.39 -6.46 5.99
N SER A 524 -0.80 -7.40 5.12
CA SER A 524 -1.64 -8.55 5.52
C SER A 524 -0.94 -9.42 6.57
N TYR A 525 0.38 -9.63 6.42
CA TYR A 525 1.17 -10.36 7.43
C TYR A 525 1.13 -9.66 8.79
N LEU A 526 1.36 -8.34 8.84
CA LEU A 526 1.37 -7.57 10.09
C LEU A 526 0.00 -7.55 10.77
N ILE A 527 -1.07 -7.38 9.98
CA ILE A 527 -2.46 -7.39 10.47
C ILE A 527 -2.80 -8.75 11.09
N VAL A 528 -2.58 -9.82 10.34
CA VAL A 528 -2.93 -11.18 10.78
C VAL A 528 -2.12 -11.57 12.01
N THR A 529 -0.82 -11.26 12.06
CA THR A 529 0.04 -11.52 13.21
C THR A 529 -0.46 -10.80 14.46
N SER A 530 -0.79 -9.51 14.35
CA SER A 530 -1.27 -8.71 15.47
C SER A 530 -2.63 -9.20 16.00
N ILE A 531 -3.54 -9.56 15.10
CA ILE A 531 -4.85 -10.11 15.46
C ILE A 531 -4.71 -11.48 16.08
N GLN A 532 -3.93 -12.38 15.50
CA GLN A 532 -3.72 -13.72 16.06
C GLN A 532 -3.10 -13.65 17.45
N MET A 533 -2.16 -12.74 17.69
CA MET A 533 -1.55 -12.54 19.01
C MET A 533 -2.59 -12.08 20.04
N GLY A 534 -3.51 -11.19 19.67
CA GLY A 534 -4.53 -10.67 20.57
C GLY A 534 -5.73 -11.61 20.75
N ALA A 535 -6.36 -12.03 19.65
CA ALA A 535 -7.64 -12.74 19.68
C ALA A 535 -7.53 -14.20 20.12
N ASN A 536 -6.44 -14.92 19.78
CA ASN A 536 -6.30 -16.33 20.19
C ASN A 536 -6.17 -16.51 21.72
N ILE A 537 -5.80 -15.47 22.44
CA ILE A 537 -5.71 -15.49 23.90
C ILE A 537 -7.07 -15.67 24.54
N ASP A 538 -8.12 -15.20 23.92
CA ASP A 538 -9.49 -15.28 24.40
C ASP A 538 -9.91 -16.74 24.68
N TYR A 539 -9.61 -17.63 23.73
CA TYR A 539 -9.84 -19.06 23.88
C TYR A 539 -8.99 -19.67 25.00
N ALA A 540 -7.76 -19.20 25.15
CA ALA A 540 -6.86 -19.66 26.19
C ALA A 540 -7.34 -19.21 27.59
N ILE A 541 -7.85 -17.98 27.72
CA ILE A 541 -8.46 -17.46 28.96
C ILE A 541 -9.68 -18.31 29.33
N VAL A 542 -10.58 -18.58 28.39
CA VAL A 542 -11.76 -19.38 28.61
C VAL A 542 -11.40 -20.80 29.05
N ILE A 543 -10.46 -21.48 28.38
CA ILE A 543 -10.04 -22.84 28.73
C ILE A 543 -9.35 -22.90 30.09
N SER A 544 -8.58 -21.88 30.47
CA SER A 544 -7.80 -21.86 31.72
C SER A 544 -8.61 -21.39 32.92
N SER A 545 -9.75 -20.71 32.73
CA SER A 545 -10.64 -20.26 33.78
C SER A 545 -11.67 -21.32 34.24
N TRP A 546 -11.74 -22.43 33.55
CA TRP A 546 -12.56 -23.62 33.88
C TRP A 546 -11.68 -24.69 34.52
#